data_f16411495026d1e3ef785830d7747579
#
_entry.id   f16411495026d1e3ef785830d7747579
#
_cell.length_a   1.000
_cell.length_b   1.000
_cell.length_c   1.000
_cell.angle_alpha   90.00
_cell.angle_beta   90.00
_cell.angle_gamma   90.00
#
_symmetry.space_group_name_H-M   'P 1'
#
loop_
_entity.id
_entity.type
_entity.pdbx_description
1 polymer ?
#
loop_
_entity_poly.entity_id
_entity_poly.type
_entity_poly.pdbx_seq_one_letter_code
_entity_poly.pdbx_strand_id
1 'polypeptide(L)'
;MAAIHGNLDFLGMVVLAFVTAVGGGIIRDLLIGDVPPGAIQDWRYGAIALAGAATAFFFHQFVQEVPTMLMLTLDAAGLSLFALSGAGKALEHEIHPAMAVVMGGITGVGGGTLRDLLLAQVPTVLRADVYATAALLGAAILVIGIRLNLPRVAVGIGGGLACFLLRMAAIWFHWNLPKAAG
;
A
#
# COMPACT_ATOMS: atom_id res chain seq x y z
N MET A 1 -2.00 2.10 -15.48
CA MET A 1 -0.63 2.43 -15.90
C MET A 1 0.27 1.19 -15.99
N ALA A 2 0.70 0.57 -14.89
CA ALA A 2 1.63 -0.56 -14.92
C ALA A 2 1.19 -1.72 -15.85
N ALA A 3 -0.10 -2.09 -15.81
CA ALA A 3 -0.68 -3.12 -16.69
C ALA A 3 -0.67 -2.73 -18.17
N ILE A 4 -0.87 -1.44 -18.48
CA ILE A 4 -0.85 -0.93 -19.86
C ILE A 4 0.58 -0.98 -20.41
N HIS A 5 1.57 -0.55 -19.64
CA HIS A 5 2.98 -0.64 -20.02
C HIS A 5 3.46 -2.10 -20.13
N GLY A 6 2.85 -3.02 -19.38
CA GLY A 6 3.10 -4.45 -19.47
C GLY A 6 2.40 -5.17 -20.62
N ASN A 7 1.68 -4.44 -21.48
CA ASN A 7 0.88 -5.00 -22.59
C ASN A 7 -0.07 -6.14 -22.16
N LEU A 8 -0.66 -6.02 -20.96
CA LEU A 8 -1.58 -7.04 -20.45
C LEU A 8 -2.93 -6.95 -21.18
N ASP A 9 -3.54 -8.10 -21.39
CA ASP A 9 -4.93 -8.19 -21.84
C ASP A 9 -5.91 -7.77 -20.73
N PHE A 10 -7.19 -7.73 -21.02
CA PHE A 10 -8.23 -7.34 -20.08
C PHE A 10 -8.20 -8.18 -18.79
N LEU A 11 -8.07 -9.51 -18.93
CA LEU A 11 -8.02 -10.41 -17.78
C LEU A 11 -6.77 -10.16 -16.92
N GLY A 12 -5.63 -10.00 -17.56
CA GLY A 12 -4.37 -9.63 -16.88
C GLY A 12 -4.48 -8.32 -16.12
N MET A 13 -5.17 -7.31 -16.69
CA MET A 13 -5.45 -6.04 -15.99
C MET A 13 -6.33 -6.25 -14.75
N VAL A 14 -7.37 -7.09 -14.85
CA VAL A 14 -8.26 -7.41 -13.71
C VAL A 14 -7.49 -8.12 -12.61
N VAL A 15 -6.70 -9.14 -12.95
CA VAL A 15 -5.87 -9.88 -12.00
C VAL A 15 -4.87 -8.95 -11.31
N LEU A 16 -4.17 -8.12 -12.08
CA LEU A 16 -3.18 -7.19 -11.53
C LEU A 16 -3.83 -6.13 -10.64
N ALA A 17 -4.99 -5.60 -11.03
CA ALA A 17 -5.74 -4.63 -10.23
C ALA A 17 -6.19 -5.26 -8.91
N PHE A 18 -6.75 -6.48 -8.93
CA PHE A 18 -7.17 -7.20 -7.74
C PHE A 18 -5.98 -7.46 -6.81
N VAL A 19 -4.91 -8.08 -7.31
CA VAL A 19 -3.72 -8.38 -6.51
C VAL A 19 -3.11 -7.11 -5.91
N THR A 20 -3.04 -6.02 -6.67
CA THR A 20 -2.51 -4.74 -6.17
C THR A 20 -3.39 -4.16 -5.06
N ALA A 21 -4.72 -4.22 -5.24
CA ALA A 21 -5.67 -3.61 -4.31
C ALA A 21 -5.77 -4.37 -2.98
N VAL A 22 -5.72 -5.70 -3.01
CA VAL A 22 -6.01 -6.52 -1.81
C VAL A 22 -4.83 -7.35 -1.33
N GLY A 23 -3.77 -7.48 -2.11
CA GLY A 23 -2.66 -8.39 -1.82
C GLY A 23 -1.97 -8.12 -0.49
N GLY A 24 -1.72 -6.85 -0.16
CA GLY A 24 -1.15 -6.47 1.14
C GLY A 24 -2.06 -6.86 2.32
N GLY A 25 -3.38 -6.69 2.16
CA GLY A 25 -4.38 -7.10 3.14
C GLY A 25 -4.48 -8.62 3.29
N ILE A 26 -4.41 -9.37 2.19
CA ILE A 26 -4.40 -10.84 2.21
C ILE A 26 -3.15 -11.36 2.94
N ILE A 27 -1.96 -10.84 2.61
CA ILE A 27 -0.71 -11.21 3.30
C ILE A 27 -0.85 -10.95 4.80
N ARG A 28 -1.33 -9.76 5.17
CA ARG A 28 -1.57 -9.42 6.58
C ARG A 28 -2.49 -10.43 7.25
N ASP A 29 -3.67 -10.70 6.67
CA ASP A 29 -4.68 -11.56 7.28
C ASP A 29 -4.14 -12.99 7.48
N LEU A 30 -3.39 -13.51 6.51
CA LEU A 30 -2.71 -14.80 6.64
C LEU A 30 -1.67 -14.81 7.77
N LEU A 31 -0.86 -13.75 7.87
CA LEU A 31 0.20 -13.67 8.89
C LEU A 31 -0.35 -13.54 10.31
N ILE A 32 -1.50 -12.88 10.50
CA ILE A 32 -2.15 -12.75 11.81
C ILE A 32 -3.10 -13.91 12.13
N GLY A 33 -3.30 -14.84 11.18
CA GLY A 33 -4.18 -16.00 11.36
C GLY A 33 -5.67 -15.69 11.19
N ASP A 34 -6.03 -14.54 10.61
CA ASP A 34 -7.41 -14.16 10.31
C ASP A 34 -7.83 -14.75 8.95
N VAL A 35 -8.31 -15.99 9.00
CA VAL A 35 -8.66 -16.78 7.82
C VAL A 35 -10.13 -17.19 7.84
N PRO A 36 -10.83 -17.11 6.69
CA PRO A 36 -10.34 -16.65 5.39
C PRO A 36 -10.13 -15.11 5.35
N PRO A 37 -9.15 -14.60 4.55
CA PRO A 37 -8.90 -13.17 4.44
C PRO A 37 -10.14 -12.35 4.07
N GLY A 38 -10.32 -11.17 4.69
CA GLY A 38 -11.50 -10.33 4.49
C GLY A 38 -11.76 -9.95 3.03
N ALA A 39 -10.71 -9.80 2.23
CA ALA A 39 -10.82 -9.52 0.79
C ALA A 39 -11.47 -10.63 -0.02
N ILE A 40 -11.49 -11.88 0.48
CA ILE A 40 -12.14 -13.02 -0.17
C ILE A 40 -13.60 -13.16 0.32
N GLN A 41 -13.90 -12.67 1.51
CA GLN A 41 -15.23 -12.74 2.10
C GLN A 41 -16.20 -11.70 1.53
N ASP A 42 -15.71 -10.56 1.07
CA ASP A 42 -16.54 -9.48 0.53
C ASP A 42 -16.31 -9.28 -0.97
N TRP A 43 -17.34 -9.59 -1.76
CA TRP A 43 -17.34 -9.46 -3.22
C TRP A 43 -17.07 -8.02 -3.72
N ARG A 44 -17.26 -7.00 -2.85
CA ARG A 44 -17.03 -5.59 -3.18
C ARG A 44 -15.58 -5.32 -3.58
N TYR A 45 -14.62 -6.01 -2.98
CA TYR A 45 -13.21 -5.89 -3.37
C TYR A 45 -12.99 -6.32 -4.82
N GLY A 46 -13.58 -7.44 -5.21
CA GLY A 46 -13.54 -7.92 -6.61
C GLY A 46 -14.23 -6.97 -7.57
N ALA A 47 -15.41 -6.45 -7.19
CA ALA A 47 -16.17 -5.50 -8.01
C ALA A 47 -15.41 -4.18 -8.22
N ILE A 48 -14.77 -3.64 -7.19
CA ILE A 48 -13.97 -2.41 -7.29
C ILE A 48 -12.74 -2.65 -8.17
N ALA A 49 -12.05 -3.77 -8.00
CA ALA A 49 -10.90 -4.12 -8.84
C ALA A 49 -11.31 -4.29 -10.31
N LEU A 50 -12.43 -4.96 -10.58
CA LEU A 50 -12.98 -5.10 -11.93
C LEU A 50 -13.36 -3.75 -12.54
N ALA A 51 -14.04 -2.89 -11.79
CA ALA A 51 -14.42 -1.55 -12.25
C ALA A 51 -13.18 -0.71 -12.58
N GLY A 52 -12.14 -0.75 -11.73
CA GLY A 52 -10.87 -0.07 -11.96
C GLY A 52 -10.14 -0.59 -13.20
N ALA A 53 -10.09 -1.91 -13.39
CA ALA A 53 -9.50 -2.53 -14.57
C ALA A 53 -10.26 -2.18 -15.85
N ALA A 54 -11.60 -2.24 -15.82
CA ALA A 54 -12.45 -1.85 -16.94
C ALA A 54 -12.24 -0.38 -17.32
N THR A 55 -12.22 0.52 -16.33
CA THR A 55 -11.92 1.94 -16.55
C THR A 55 -10.55 2.12 -17.22
N ALA A 56 -9.51 1.45 -16.69
CA ALA A 56 -8.16 1.54 -17.26
C ALA A 56 -8.08 0.97 -18.68
N PHE A 57 -8.84 -0.08 -18.99
CA PHE A 57 -8.86 -0.72 -20.30
C PHE A 57 -9.56 0.15 -21.35
N PHE A 58 -10.81 0.56 -21.08
CA PHE A 58 -11.60 1.33 -22.04
C PHE A 58 -11.12 2.77 -22.22
N PHE A 59 -10.54 3.35 -21.18
CA PHE A 59 -10.03 4.73 -21.20
C PHE A 59 -8.49 4.78 -21.16
N HIS A 60 -7.81 3.76 -21.72
CA HIS A 60 -6.36 3.64 -21.67
C HIS A 60 -5.62 4.89 -22.20
N GLN A 61 -6.14 5.56 -23.22
CA GLN A 61 -5.55 6.79 -23.77
C GLN A 61 -5.54 7.91 -22.72
N PHE A 62 -6.66 8.16 -22.05
CA PHE A 62 -6.76 9.14 -20.98
C PHE A 62 -5.93 8.75 -19.74
N VAL A 63 -5.87 7.45 -19.45
CA VAL A 63 -5.07 6.95 -18.34
C VAL A 63 -3.57 7.16 -18.59
N GLN A 64 -3.11 7.07 -19.83
CA GLN A 64 -1.71 7.36 -20.19
C GLN A 64 -1.36 8.84 -20.06
N GLU A 65 -2.31 9.74 -20.20
CA GLU A 65 -2.14 11.18 -20.05
C GLU A 65 -2.14 11.64 -18.57
N VAL A 66 -2.49 10.75 -17.63
CA VAL A 66 -2.50 11.08 -16.20
C VAL A 66 -1.10 11.47 -15.73
N PRO A 67 -0.92 12.66 -15.14
CA PRO A 67 0.38 13.11 -14.65
C PRO A 67 0.98 12.13 -13.66
N THR A 68 2.26 11.80 -13.82
CA THR A 68 2.99 10.90 -12.91
C THR A 68 2.87 11.35 -11.45
N MET A 69 2.86 12.65 -11.19
CA MET A 69 2.72 13.20 -9.83
C MET A 69 1.37 12.81 -9.21
N LEU A 70 0.28 12.82 -9.98
CA LEU A 70 -1.03 12.37 -9.47
C LEU A 70 -1.01 10.89 -9.11
N MET A 71 -0.38 10.05 -9.93
CA MET A 71 -0.22 8.62 -9.65
C MET A 71 0.58 8.39 -8.36
N LEU A 72 1.69 9.09 -8.19
CA LEU A 72 2.53 8.99 -6.98
C LEU A 72 1.79 9.50 -5.73
N THR A 73 0.95 10.53 -5.88
CA THR A 73 0.11 11.04 -4.79
C THR A 73 -0.95 10.03 -4.36
N LEU A 74 -1.62 9.39 -5.31
CA LEU A 74 -2.61 8.34 -5.03
C LEU A 74 -1.95 7.11 -4.40
N ASP A 75 -0.76 6.72 -4.87
CA ASP A 75 0.04 5.64 -4.28
C ASP A 75 0.43 5.98 -2.83
N ALA A 76 0.89 7.20 -2.55
CA ALA A 76 1.23 7.66 -1.20
C ALA A 76 0.00 7.67 -0.26
N ALA A 77 -1.17 8.05 -0.77
CA ALA A 77 -2.43 7.97 -0.02
C ALA A 77 -2.81 6.51 0.29
N GLY A 78 -2.74 5.62 -0.69
CA GLY A 78 -2.96 4.19 -0.50
C GLY A 78 -1.99 3.58 0.50
N LEU A 79 -0.69 3.90 0.38
CA LEU A 79 0.36 3.46 1.30
C LEU A 79 0.01 3.82 2.75
N SER A 80 -0.38 5.08 3.00
CA SER A 80 -0.72 5.56 4.34
C SER A 80 -1.95 4.85 4.92
N LEU A 81 -3.02 4.70 4.14
CA LEU A 81 -4.24 4.01 4.58
C LEU A 81 -3.97 2.54 4.92
N PHE A 82 -3.25 1.83 4.07
CA PHE A 82 -2.94 0.42 4.29
C PHE A 82 -1.95 0.20 5.43
N ALA A 83 -0.98 1.09 5.62
CA ALA A 83 -0.06 1.02 6.75
C ALA A 83 -0.81 1.15 8.09
N LEU A 84 -1.73 2.10 8.21
CA LEU A 84 -2.55 2.28 9.40
C LEU A 84 -3.52 1.12 9.62
N SER A 85 -4.20 0.68 8.56
CA SER A 85 -5.11 -0.47 8.62
C SER A 85 -4.37 -1.74 9.06
N GLY A 86 -3.16 -1.96 8.52
CA GLY A 86 -2.34 -3.11 8.87
C GLY A 86 -1.91 -3.11 10.33
N ALA A 87 -1.40 -1.99 10.81
CA ALA A 87 -0.98 -1.84 12.20
C ALA A 87 -2.17 -1.92 13.18
N GLY A 88 -3.29 -1.27 12.84
CA GLY A 88 -4.50 -1.29 13.65
C GLY A 88 -5.05 -2.70 13.81
N LYS A 89 -5.22 -3.43 12.71
CA LYS A 89 -5.72 -4.81 12.73
C LYS A 89 -4.78 -5.75 13.50
N ALA A 90 -3.47 -5.58 13.37
CA ALA A 90 -2.49 -6.36 14.14
C ALA A 90 -2.63 -6.12 15.65
N LEU A 91 -2.87 -4.88 16.09
CA LEU A 91 -3.13 -4.58 17.51
C LEU A 91 -4.45 -5.20 18.01
N GLU A 92 -5.49 -5.24 17.17
CA GLU A 92 -6.78 -5.88 17.51
C GLU A 92 -6.63 -7.40 17.71
N HIS A 93 -5.64 -8.02 17.05
CA HIS A 93 -5.28 -9.44 17.23
C HIS A 93 -4.18 -9.63 18.29
N GLU A 94 -4.01 -8.68 19.19
CA GLU A 94 -3.06 -8.75 20.32
C GLU A 94 -1.59 -8.98 19.90
N ILE A 95 -1.25 -8.67 18.65
CA ILE A 95 0.13 -8.73 18.15
C ILE A 95 0.99 -7.71 18.90
N HIS A 96 2.22 -8.11 19.26
CA HIS A 96 3.16 -7.22 19.95
C HIS A 96 3.34 -5.89 19.20
N PRO A 97 3.32 -4.73 19.89
CA PRO A 97 3.30 -3.41 19.24
C PRO A 97 4.38 -3.18 18.20
N ALA A 98 5.61 -3.62 18.46
CA ALA A 98 6.69 -3.51 17.48
C ALA A 98 6.38 -4.30 16.20
N MET A 99 5.78 -5.50 16.34
CA MET A 99 5.36 -6.31 15.20
C MET A 99 4.12 -5.75 14.52
N ALA A 100 3.23 -5.08 15.25
CA ALA A 100 2.10 -4.36 14.64
C ALA A 100 2.59 -3.22 13.72
N VAL A 101 3.66 -2.52 14.07
CA VAL A 101 4.31 -1.53 13.18
C VAL A 101 4.82 -2.22 11.91
N VAL A 102 5.51 -3.35 12.04
CA VAL A 102 6.01 -4.14 10.91
C VAL A 102 4.85 -4.61 10.01
N MET A 103 3.75 -5.08 10.61
CA MET A 103 2.53 -5.48 9.88
C MET A 103 1.91 -4.32 9.11
N GLY A 104 1.95 -3.10 9.68
CA GLY A 104 1.57 -1.88 8.96
C GLY A 104 2.45 -1.67 7.72
N GLY A 105 3.76 -1.79 7.86
CA GLY A 105 4.70 -1.72 6.75
C GLY A 105 4.40 -2.76 5.66
N ILE A 106 4.31 -4.04 6.05
CA ILE A 106 4.02 -5.16 5.14
C ILE A 106 2.70 -4.93 4.38
N THR A 107 1.64 -4.51 5.10
CA THR A 107 0.34 -4.27 4.50
C THR A 107 0.39 -3.10 3.49
N GLY A 108 1.08 -2.02 3.86
CA GLY A 108 1.19 -0.82 3.03
C GLY A 108 1.95 -1.08 1.73
N VAL A 109 3.08 -1.78 1.80
CA VAL A 109 3.92 -2.03 0.61
C VAL A 109 3.51 -3.28 -0.16
N GLY A 110 2.74 -4.20 0.44
CA GLY A 110 2.51 -5.55 -0.06
C GLY A 110 1.84 -5.59 -1.42
N GLY A 111 0.78 -4.82 -1.63
CA GLY A 111 0.06 -4.77 -2.91
C GLY A 111 0.95 -4.29 -4.06
N GLY A 112 1.72 -3.21 -3.84
CA GLY A 112 2.68 -2.69 -4.81
C GLY A 112 3.81 -3.68 -5.11
N THR A 113 4.31 -4.36 -4.08
CA THR A 113 5.35 -5.40 -4.23
C THR A 113 4.86 -6.57 -5.08
N LEU A 114 3.67 -7.10 -4.80
CA LEU A 114 3.07 -8.17 -5.61
C LEU A 114 2.85 -7.74 -7.05
N ARG A 115 2.36 -6.52 -7.28
CA ARG A 115 2.20 -5.96 -8.63
C ARG A 115 3.53 -5.96 -9.38
N ASP A 116 4.58 -5.43 -8.76
CA ASP A 116 5.88 -5.30 -9.40
C ASP A 116 6.49 -6.69 -9.72
N LEU A 117 6.34 -7.66 -8.80
CA LEU A 117 6.77 -9.05 -9.01
C LEU A 117 6.03 -9.72 -10.16
N LEU A 118 4.70 -9.55 -10.27
CA LEU A 118 3.91 -10.10 -11.38
C LEU A 118 4.31 -9.51 -12.73
N LEU A 119 4.82 -8.28 -12.74
CA LEU A 119 5.35 -7.61 -13.94
C LEU A 119 6.85 -7.88 -14.16
N ALA A 120 7.45 -8.82 -13.43
CA ALA A 120 8.89 -9.12 -13.47
C ALA A 120 9.77 -7.87 -13.25
N GLN A 121 9.30 -6.92 -12.45
CA GLN A 121 10.03 -5.71 -12.09
C GLN A 121 10.59 -5.81 -10.68
N VAL A 122 11.74 -5.17 -10.45
CA VAL A 122 12.24 -5.04 -9.08
C VAL A 122 11.28 -4.17 -8.28
N PRO A 123 10.72 -4.67 -7.16
CA PRO A 123 9.73 -3.96 -6.37
C PRO A 123 10.17 -2.55 -5.97
N THR A 124 9.22 -1.62 -6.06
CA THR A 124 9.44 -0.20 -5.69
C THR A 124 9.97 -0.07 -4.27
N VAL A 125 9.53 -0.92 -3.35
CA VAL A 125 9.98 -0.93 -1.95
C VAL A 125 11.50 -1.18 -1.80
N LEU A 126 12.13 -1.83 -2.78
CA LEU A 126 13.56 -2.11 -2.79
C LEU A 126 14.39 -1.03 -3.52
N ARG A 127 13.73 -0.12 -4.24
CA ARG A 127 14.36 0.94 -5.04
C ARG A 127 14.10 2.34 -4.50
N ALA A 128 12.90 2.57 -3.97
CA ALA A 128 12.48 3.85 -3.42
C ALA A 128 12.73 3.87 -1.92
N ASP A 129 13.77 4.57 -1.54
CA ASP A 129 14.37 4.54 -0.22
C ASP A 129 13.45 5.02 0.92
N VAL A 130 12.49 5.91 0.63
CA VAL A 130 11.52 6.43 1.62
C VAL A 130 10.10 5.96 1.27
N TYR A 131 9.94 4.66 1.01
CA TYR A 131 8.63 4.03 0.77
C TYR A 131 8.18 3.23 2.00
N ALA A 132 8.91 2.17 2.33
CA ALA A 132 8.62 1.37 3.52
C ALA A 132 8.83 2.16 4.82
N THR A 133 9.84 3.02 4.87
CA THR A 133 10.12 3.86 6.05
C THR A 133 8.98 4.83 6.34
N ALA A 134 8.33 5.39 5.32
CA ALA A 134 7.15 6.24 5.51
C ALA A 134 5.97 5.44 6.07
N ALA A 135 5.72 4.22 5.57
CA ALA A 135 4.69 3.33 6.09
C ALA A 135 4.95 2.93 7.54
N LEU A 136 6.20 2.57 7.87
CA LEU A 136 6.61 2.23 9.23
C LEU A 136 6.45 3.42 10.18
N LEU A 137 6.80 4.63 9.77
CA LEU A 137 6.62 5.84 10.59
C LEU A 137 5.14 6.09 10.90
N GLY A 138 4.27 6.05 9.88
CA GLY A 138 2.82 6.22 10.08
C GLY A 138 2.23 5.17 11.01
N ALA A 139 2.60 3.90 10.81
CA ALA A 139 2.22 2.78 11.67
C ALA A 139 2.73 2.95 13.11
N ALA A 140 3.98 3.41 13.28
CA ALA A 140 4.56 3.64 14.61
C ALA A 140 3.81 4.75 15.38
N ILE A 141 3.47 5.85 14.71
CA ILE A 141 2.68 6.94 15.32
C ILE A 141 1.32 6.41 15.80
N LEU A 142 0.63 5.61 14.97
CA LEU A 142 -0.64 4.99 15.35
C LEU A 142 -0.48 4.10 16.58
N VAL A 143 0.48 3.18 16.54
CA VAL A 143 0.71 2.19 17.61
C VAL A 143 1.09 2.88 18.93
N ILE A 144 2.02 3.84 18.89
CA ILE A 144 2.45 4.60 20.06
C ILE A 144 1.28 5.42 20.62
N GLY A 145 0.54 6.12 19.77
CA GLY A 145 -0.59 6.94 20.20
C GLY A 145 -1.70 6.11 20.86
N ILE A 146 -2.02 4.93 20.33
CA ILE A 146 -2.97 3.99 20.95
C ILE A 146 -2.45 3.52 22.32
N ARG A 147 -1.18 3.22 22.44
CA ARG A 147 -0.55 2.81 23.71
C ARG A 147 -0.55 3.92 24.76
N LEU A 148 -0.48 5.17 24.33
CA LEU A 148 -0.60 6.35 25.20
C LEU A 148 -2.06 6.72 25.51
N ASN A 149 -3.02 5.87 25.14
CA ASN A 149 -4.47 6.10 25.30
C ASN A 149 -4.98 7.39 24.63
N LEU A 150 -4.32 7.83 23.55
CA LEU A 150 -4.80 8.96 22.76
C LEU A 150 -6.01 8.57 21.91
N PRO A 151 -6.88 9.54 21.53
CA PRO A 151 -8.03 9.26 20.70
C PRO A 151 -7.64 8.59 19.36
N ARG A 152 -8.20 7.40 19.09
CA ARG A 152 -7.84 6.58 17.89
C ARG A 152 -7.95 7.37 16.58
N VAL A 153 -8.97 8.23 16.45
CA VAL A 153 -9.16 9.06 15.26
C VAL A 153 -8.01 10.06 15.09
N ALA A 154 -7.60 10.72 16.17
CA ALA A 154 -6.52 11.71 16.12
C ALA A 154 -5.17 11.07 15.74
N VAL A 155 -4.83 9.92 16.37
CA VAL A 155 -3.58 9.23 16.04
C VAL A 155 -3.62 8.58 14.64
N GLY A 156 -4.80 8.13 14.19
CA GLY A 156 -4.99 7.65 12.82
C GLY A 156 -4.74 8.76 11.80
N ILE A 157 -5.35 9.92 11.99
CA ILE A 157 -5.12 11.09 11.12
C ILE A 157 -3.64 11.52 11.18
N GLY A 158 -3.07 11.65 12.38
CA GLY A 158 -1.67 12.04 12.55
C GLY A 158 -0.69 11.07 11.90
N GLY A 159 -0.86 9.77 12.11
CA GLY A 159 -0.04 8.73 11.49
C GLY A 159 -0.19 8.68 9.96
N GLY A 160 -1.44 8.81 9.46
CA GLY A 160 -1.71 8.86 8.03
C GLY A 160 -1.08 10.07 7.35
N LEU A 161 -1.24 11.25 7.94
CA LEU A 161 -0.62 12.48 7.44
C LEU A 161 0.92 12.40 7.49
N ALA A 162 1.50 11.88 8.56
CA ALA A 162 2.94 11.72 8.67
C ALA A 162 3.50 10.78 7.58
N CYS A 163 2.86 9.63 7.35
CA CYS A 163 3.22 8.73 6.27
C CYS A 163 3.10 9.41 4.89
N PHE A 164 1.96 10.02 4.61
CA PHE A 164 1.68 10.68 3.35
C PHE A 164 2.66 11.83 3.07
N LEU A 165 2.82 12.75 4.04
CA LEU A 165 3.69 13.91 3.88
C LEU A 165 5.16 13.51 3.75
N LEU A 166 5.63 12.52 4.52
CA LEU A 166 7.00 12.02 4.38
C LEU A 166 7.23 11.41 2.99
N ARG A 167 6.25 10.64 2.49
CA ARG A 167 6.33 10.06 1.15
C ARG A 167 6.32 11.14 0.07
N MET A 168 5.44 12.13 0.18
CA MET A 168 5.37 13.24 -0.77
C MET A 168 6.64 14.10 -0.74
N ALA A 169 7.18 14.39 0.45
CA ALA A 169 8.45 15.10 0.58
C ALA A 169 9.59 14.31 -0.08
N ALA A 170 9.67 13.00 0.14
CA ALA A 170 10.69 12.16 -0.48
C ALA A 170 10.60 12.15 -2.02
N ILE A 171 9.39 12.16 -2.57
CA ILE A 171 9.17 12.26 -4.02
C ILE A 171 9.62 13.65 -4.53
N TRP A 172 9.23 14.72 -3.84
CA TRP A 172 9.52 16.09 -4.26
C TRP A 172 11.00 16.44 -4.19
N PHE A 173 11.67 16.03 -3.10
CA PHE A 173 13.10 16.31 -2.87
C PHE A 173 14.03 15.23 -3.40
N HIS A 174 13.51 14.19 -4.08
CA HIS A 174 14.28 13.06 -4.60
C HIS A 174 15.20 12.41 -3.54
N TRP A 175 14.67 12.24 -2.32
CA TRP A 175 15.45 11.62 -1.24
C TRP A 175 15.74 10.16 -1.54
N ASN A 176 17.01 9.81 -1.41
CA ASN A 176 17.52 8.46 -1.57
C ASN A 176 18.34 8.08 -0.35
N LEU A 177 18.16 6.86 0.16
CA LEU A 177 19.03 6.31 1.20
C LEU A 177 20.40 5.96 0.61
N PRO A 178 21.48 5.93 1.43
CA PRO A 178 22.80 5.53 0.97
C PRO A 178 22.77 4.13 0.37
N LYS A 179 23.24 3.99 -0.87
CA LYS A 179 23.38 2.69 -1.52
C LYS A 179 24.74 2.09 -1.14
N ALA A 180 24.80 0.76 -0.96
CA ALA A 180 26.09 0.09 -0.84
C ALA A 180 26.89 0.39 -2.11
N ALA A 181 28.07 1.01 -1.94
CA ALA A 181 28.98 1.23 -3.05
C ALA A 181 29.42 -0.13 -3.57
N GLY A 182 29.11 -0.42 -4.83
CA GLY A 182 29.64 -1.55 -5.59
C GLY A 182 30.74 -1.06 -6.50
#